data_65bbb748af2714511d43b265e848bf82
#
_entry.id   65bbb748af2714511d43b265e848bf82
#
_cell.length_a   1.000
_cell.length_b   1.000
_cell.length_c   1.000
_cell.angle_alpha   90.00
_cell.angle_beta   90.00
_cell.angle_gamma   90.00
#
_symmetry.space_group_name_H-M   'P 1'
#
loop_
_entity.id
_entity.type
_entity.pdbx_description
1 polymer ?
#
loop_
_entity_poly.entity_id
_entity_poly.type
_entity_poly.pdbx_seq_one_letter_code
_entity_poly.pdbx_strand_id
1 'polypeptide(L)'
;VSSATRCSLIALTLLAPQCFWVAHADPPAPAPEPILQPLAPGQVLRIGPTAGTGTPTRDYGVGATDLCEFVEFPAELLQVCGDSFAGQGVGFGGWYSPVALHVDTASVDDPAGVRYTGVTGINKPLLADPTPPGDSQLPAGVVQINRRNYLMVTTTKNLEPQSSRLVTPEPAHGSWQTVAGSRRDGSYQGGSQSQISGYYDPIPAPDSPSGWVYIVANSFTRRAPMLLYRATPQTFTDRSRWQGYAPGPGGGWGKAPTPLWPDQVGEMSIRQIDGKAVLSYFNASTGNMEVRVANDPTALGTAPVTTVVQHDEWPEPAESLPPPYDNRLAQPYGGYISPGSTLDELRIFVSQWNNIDPRARAPYRVIQFAVNPFKPE
;
A
#
# COMPACT_ATOMS: atom_id res chain seq x y z
N VAL A 1 32.64 72.95 71.46
CA VAL A 1 33.18 71.73 71.01
C VAL A 1 32.86 71.62 69.50
N SER A 2 33.85 71.87 68.66
CA SER A 2 33.78 71.92 67.18
C SER A 2 33.77 70.56 66.55
N SER A 3 33.02 70.43 65.52
CA SER A 3 33.22 69.30 64.56
C SER A 3 33.03 69.84 63.16
N ALA A 4 34.15 69.78 62.41
CA ALA A 4 34.20 70.19 61.01
C ALA A 4 33.67 69.09 60.10
N THR A 5 32.75 69.45 59.20
CA THR A 5 32.23 68.57 58.17
C THR A 5 33.00 68.85 56.86
N ARG A 6 33.67 67.83 56.31
CA ARG A 6 34.34 67.91 54.99
C ARG A 6 33.31 67.53 53.93
N CYS A 7 33.05 68.41 52.97
CA CYS A 7 32.35 68.08 51.71
C CYS A 7 33.29 67.37 50.76
N SER A 8 32.94 66.17 50.34
CA SER A 8 33.52 65.47 49.20
C SER A 8 32.68 65.64 47.95
N LEU A 9 33.20 66.25 46.92
CA LEU A 9 32.61 66.33 45.60
C LEU A 9 32.71 64.94 44.92
N ILE A 10 31.63 64.38 44.57
CA ILE A 10 31.55 63.18 43.71
C ILE A 10 31.25 63.65 42.28
N ALA A 11 32.26 63.45 41.40
CA ALA A 11 32.07 63.67 39.96
C ALA A 11 31.23 62.55 39.35
N LEU A 12 30.07 62.91 38.80
CA LEU A 12 29.17 62.01 38.09
C LEU A 12 29.66 61.98 36.62
N THR A 13 30.25 60.88 36.21
CA THR A 13 30.58 60.62 34.80
C THR A 13 29.31 59.99 34.13
N LEU A 14 28.71 60.77 33.23
CA LEU A 14 27.62 60.31 32.36
C LEU A 14 28.18 59.32 31.31
N LEU A 15 27.91 58.04 31.48
CA LEU A 15 28.10 57.01 30.46
C LEU A 15 26.89 57.05 29.50
N ALA A 16 27.11 57.44 28.26
CA ALA A 16 26.13 57.32 27.18
C ALA A 16 25.92 55.86 26.84
N PRO A 17 24.64 55.38 26.64
CA PRO A 17 24.38 54.01 26.21
C PRO A 17 24.80 53.86 24.73
N GLN A 18 25.80 53.04 24.49
CA GLN A 18 26.13 52.59 23.15
C GLN A 18 25.06 51.53 22.73
N CYS A 19 24.14 51.91 21.85
CA CYS A 19 23.23 50.95 21.18
C CYS A 19 24.07 50.10 20.24
N PHE A 20 24.37 48.86 20.63
CA PHE A 20 24.89 47.85 19.73
C PHE A 20 23.71 47.38 18.83
N TRP A 21 23.72 47.76 17.57
CA TRP A 21 22.92 47.15 16.56
C TRP A 21 23.47 45.75 16.31
N VAL A 22 22.80 44.72 16.83
CA VAL A 22 23.03 43.32 16.41
C VAL A 22 22.39 43.21 15.04
N ALA A 23 23.20 43.18 13.99
CA ALA A 23 22.74 42.82 12.68
C ALA A 23 22.21 41.36 12.72
N HIS A 24 20.92 41.19 12.69
CA HIS A 24 20.33 39.88 12.45
C HIS A 24 20.71 39.53 11.03
N ALA A 25 21.58 38.54 10.86
CA ALA A 25 21.75 37.90 9.57
C ALA A 25 20.40 37.28 9.17
N ASP A 26 19.93 37.59 7.99
CA ASP A 26 18.74 36.92 7.44
C ASP A 26 18.97 35.41 7.50
N PRO A 27 17.95 34.62 7.86
CA PRO A 27 18.06 33.16 7.81
C PRO A 27 18.53 32.77 6.39
N PRO A 28 19.41 31.78 6.26
CA PRO A 28 19.85 31.32 4.95
C PRO A 28 18.60 30.94 4.14
N ALA A 29 18.57 31.35 2.87
CA ALA A 29 17.51 30.96 1.96
C ALA A 29 17.32 29.42 2.01
N PRO A 30 16.08 28.91 2.07
CA PRO A 30 15.84 27.48 2.05
C PRO A 30 16.61 26.89 0.85
N ALA A 31 17.31 25.77 1.11
CA ALA A 31 17.97 25.05 0.02
C ALA A 31 16.92 24.74 -1.06
N PRO A 32 17.24 24.89 -2.34
CA PRO A 32 16.30 24.54 -3.40
C PRO A 32 15.87 23.09 -3.19
N GLU A 33 14.56 22.86 -3.19
CA GLU A 33 14.00 21.51 -3.12
C GLU A 33 14.63 20.66 -4.23
N PRO A 34 15.07 19.44 -3.92
CA PRO A 34 15.62 18.58 -4.95
C PRO A 34 14.54 18.33 -6.02
N ILE A 35 14.75 18.87 -7.21
CA ILE A 35 13.95 18.50 -8.38
C ILE A 35 14.28 17.04 -8.61
N LEU A 36 13.35 16.13 -8.23
CA LEU A 36 13.48 14.73 -8.54
C LEU A 36 13.52 14.59 -10.06
N GLN A 37 14.64 14.12 -10.56
CA GLN A 37 14.75 13.75 -11.96
C GLN A 37 13.79 12.59 -12.21
N PRO A 38 13.08 12.57 -13.35
CA PRO A 38 12.27 11.40 -13.72
C PRO A 38 13.10 10.14 -13.65
N LEU A 39 12.48 9.04 -13.18
CA LEU A 39 13.17 7.76 -13.09
C LEU A 39 13.54 7.27 -14.49
N ALA A 40 14.79 6.87 -14.68
CA ALA A 40 15.21 6.21 -15.90
C ALA A 40 14.49 4.85 -16.04
N PRO A 41 14.26 4.35 -17.27
CA PRO A 41 13.71 3.03 -17.52
C PRO A 41 14.42 1.95 -16.69
N GLY A 42 13.66 1.12 -15.97
CA GLY A 42 14.16 0.07 -15.08
C GLY A 42 14.68 0.55 -13.72
N GLN A 43 14.71 1.86 -13.48
CA GLN A 43 15.19 2.40 -12.20
C GLN A 43 14.13 2.24 -11.12
N VAL A 44 14.59 1.87 -9.93
CA VAL A 44 13.81 1.79 -8.69
C VAL A 44 14.38 2.75 -7.66
N LEU A 45 13.51 3.46 -6.96
CA LEU A 45 13.83 4.36 -5.87
C LEU A 45 13.14 3.87 -4.60
N ARG A 46 13.91 3.58 -3.55
CA ARG A 46 13.36 3.31 -2.22
C ARG A 46 13.10 4.64 -1.52
N ILE A 47 11.82 4.97 -1.31
CA ILE A 47 11.43 6.24 -0.63
C ILE A 47 11.57 6.06 0.88
N GLY A 48 10.99 5.00 1.45
CA GLY A 48 11.14 4.69 2.86
C GLY A 48 9.86 4.13 3.51
N PRO A 49 9.93 3.80 4.80
CA PRO A 49 8.76 3.30 5.53
C PRO A 49 7.72 4.41 5.74
N THR A 50 6.46 4.08 5.43
CA THR A 50 5.32 5.00 5.54
C THR A 50 4.37 4.63 6.66
N ALA A 51 4.12 3.34 6.90
CA ALA A 51 3.23 2.87 7.95
C ALA A 51 3.83 1.72 8.76
N GLY A 52 3.43 1.60 10.03
CA GLY A 52 3.87 0.54 10.94
C GLY A 52 5.15 0.88 11.70
N THR A 53 5.98 -0.13 11.94
CA THR A 53 7.15 -0.02 12.82
C THR A 53 8.10 1.10 12.39
N GLY A 54 8.39 2.01 13.33
CA GLY A 54 9.33 3.12 13.11
C GLY A 54 8.75 4.31 12.38
N THR A 55 7.44 4.36 12.15
CA THR A 55 6.77 5.45 11.44
C THR A 55 5.84 6.28 12.34
N PRO A 56 5.42 7.49 11.90
CA PRO A 56 4.48 8.33 12.65
C PRO A 56 3.07 7.73 12.84
N THR A 57 2.70 6.64 12.15
CA THR A 57 1.38 6.01 12.33
C THR A 57 1.13 5.52 13.77
N ARG A 58 2.20 5.32 14.55
CA ARG A 58 2.12 5.02 15.99
C ARG A 58 1.38 6.13 16.77
N ASP A 59 1.48 7.38 16.32
CA ASP A 59 0.85 8.52 17.01
C ASP A 59 -0.68 8.49 16.84
N TYR A 60 -1.16 7.74 15.85
CA TYR A 60 -2.57 7.39 15.66
C TYR A 60 -2.96 6.04 16.27
N GLY A 61 -2.04 5.35 16.99
CA GLY A 61 -2.28 4.07 17.63
C GLY A 61 -1.99 2.84 16.75
N VAL A 62 -1.30 3.02 15.61
CA VAL A 62 -0.83 1.93 14.72
C VAL A 62 0.69 1.94 14.71
N GLY A 63 1.29 1.18 15.64
CA GLY A 63 2.74 1.07 15.77
C GLY A 63 3.37 -0.03 14.90
N ALA A 64 2.56 -0.96 14.39
CA ALA A 64 2.98 -2.01 13.46
C ALA A 64 1.79 -2.42 12.58
N THR A 65 2.02 -2.62 11.27
CA THR A 65 0.97 -2.97 10.29
C THR A 65 1.54 -3.48 8.97
N ASP A 66 0.68 -4.11 8.16
CA ASP A 66 0.99 -4.61 6.82
C ASP A 66 -0.20 -4.57 5.86
N LEU A 67 -0.02 -5.11 4.64
CA LEU A 67 -1.06 -5.35 3.62
C LEU A 67 -1.96 -4.12 3.36
N CYS A 68 -1.36 -2.94 3.22
CA CYS A 68 -2.08 -1.68 3.14
C CYS A 68 -2.56 -1.38 1.70
N GLU A 69 -3.77 -1.83 1.35
CA GLU A 69 -4.43 -1.63 0.06
C GLU A 69 -5.11 -0.27 -0.04
N PHE A 70 -5.10 0.36 -1.21
CA PHE A 70 -5.71 1.67 -1.42
C PHE A 70 -7.19 1.59 -1.76
N VAL A 71 -7.98 2.41 -1.07
CA VAL A 71 -9.40 2.65 -1.34
C VAL A 71 -9.62 4.14 -1.61
N GLU A 72 -10.05 4.46 -2.83
CA GLU A 72 -10.11 5.82 -3.35
C GLU A 72 -11.55 6.34 -3.37
N PHE A 73 -11.77 7.52 -2.79
CA PHE A 73 -13.03 8.27 -2.84
C PHE A 73 -12.80 9.64 -3.46
N PRO A 74 -13.85 10.34 -3.93
CA PRO A 74 -13.69 11.65 -4.55
C PRO A 74 -13.01 12.72 -3.69
N ALA A 75 -13.10 12.62 -2.36
CA ALA A 75 -12.56 13.60 -1.42
C ALA A 75 -11.63 12.97 -0.36
N GLU A 76 -11.38 11.69 -0.42
CA GLU A 76 -10.59 10.96 0.58
C GLU A 76 -9.86 9.79 -0.05
N LEU A 77 -8.64 9.54 0.40
CA LEU A 77 -7.87 8.35 0.07
C LEU A 77 -7.58 7.60 1.38
N LEU A 78 -7.97 6.33 1.40
CA LEU A 78 -7.67 5.45 2.52
C LEU A 78 -6.62 4.42 2.12
N GLN A 79 -5.81 4.02 3.09
CA GLN A 79 -4.97 2.82 2.98
C GLN A 79 -5.46 1.82 4.02
N VAL A 80 -6.11 0.75 3.55
CA VAL A 80 -6.71 -0.28 4.40
C VAL A 80 -5.66 -1.34 4.67
N CYS A 81 -5.24 -1.43 5.92
CA CYS A 81 -4.16 -2.30 6.35
C CYS A 81 -4.68 -3.55 7.03
N GLY A 82 -3.93 -4.63 6.96
CA GLY A 82 -4.24 -5.93 7.56
C GLY A 82 -4.12 -5.94 9.08
N ASP A 83 -3.48 -6.97 9.62
CA ASP A 83 -3.22 -7.05 11.06
C ASP A 83 -2.41 -5.83 11.50
N SER A 84 -2.93 -5.11 12.47
CA SER A 84 -2.33 -3.88 12.96
C SER A 84 -2.23 -3.93 14.50
N PHE A 85 -1.14 -3.42 15.03
CA PHE A 85 -0.85 -3.46 16.46
C PHE A 85 -0.55 -2.06 16.99
N ALA A 86 -1.01 -1.78 18.21
CA ALA A 86 -0.71 -0.51 18.86
C ALA A 86 0.79 -0.36 19.21
N GLY A 87 1.46 -1.47 19.50
CA GLY A 87 2.90 -1.53 19.79
C GLY A 87 3.75 -1.65 18.53
N GLN A 88 5.07 -1.65 18.71
CA GLN A 88 6.07 -1.58 17.62
C GLN A 88 6.43 -2.95 17.02
N GLY A 89 5.50 -3.89 16.95
CA GLY A 89 5.70 -5.22 16.37
C GLY A 89 4.48 -6.12 16.54
N VAL A 90 4.48 -7.25 15.87
CA VAL A 90 3.40 -8.25 15.93
C VAL A 90 3.17 -8.74 17.36
N GLY A 91 1.92 -8.70 17.82
CA GLY A 91 1.51 -9.13 19.14
C GLY A 91 1.75 -8.13 20.27
N PHE A 92 2.25 -6.92 19.99
CA PHE A 92 2.47 -5.89 20.99
C PHE A 92 1.34 -4.88 21.06
N GLY A 93 0.75 -4.70 22.24
CA GLY A 93 -0.37 -3.77 22.48
C GLY A 93 -1.71 -4.32 21.96
N GLY A 94 -2.64 -3.40 21.62
CA GLY A 94 -3.93 -3.77 21.02
C GLY A 94 -3.76 -4.33 19.61
N TRP A 95 -4.58 -5.32 19.24
CA TRP A 95 -4.63 -5.90 17.89
C TRP A 95 -5.92 -5.50 17.19
N TYR A 96 -5.79 -5.01 15.98
CA TYR A 96 -6.88 -4.54 15.11
C TYR A 96 -6.75 -5.19 13.74
N SER A 97 -7.86 -5.65 13.16
CA SER A 97 -7.83 -6.33 11.86
C SER A 97 -9.19 -6.19 11.14
N PRO A 98 -9.28 -5.39 10.07
CA PRO A 98 -8.32 -4.40 9.57
C PRO A 98 -8.49 -3.00 10.17
N VAL A 99 -7.57 -2.08 9.81
CA VAL A 99 -7.71 -0.63 10.05
C VAL A 99 -7.65 0.13 8.72
N ALA A 100 -8.14 1.39 8.71
CA ALA A 100 -7.99 2.29 7.58
C ALA A 100 -7.19 3.53 8.01
N LEU A 101 -6.03 3.74 7.43
CA LEU A 101 -5.22 4.95 7.56
C LEU A 101 -5.73 6.01 6.59
N HIS A 102 -5.95 7.23 7.06
CA HIS A 102 -6.38 8.37 6.25
C HIS A 102 -5.15 9.02 5.62
N VAL A 103 -5.01 8.91 4.31
CA VAL A 103 -3.88 9.46 3.57
C VAL A 103 -4.01 10.99 3.47
N ASP A 104 -2.95 11.72 3.82
CA ASP A 104 -2.81 13.11 3.44
C ASP A 104 -2.65 13.20 1.91
N THR A 105 -3.72 13.56 1.21
CA THR A 105 -3.73 13.58 -0.26
C THR A 105 -2.71 14.55 -0.85
N ALA A 106 -2.29 15.58 -0.11
CA ALA A 106 -1.21 16.47 -0.54
C ALA A 106 0.17 15.80 -0.51
N SER A 107 0.30 14.65 0.15
CA SER A 107 1.56 13.90 0.22
C SER A 107 1.67 12.75 -0.78
N VAL A 108 0.65 12.50 -1.60
CA VAL A 108 0.68 11.36 -2.55
C VAL A 108 1.83 11.48 -3.53
N ASP A 109 2.14 12.71 -3.95
CA ASP A 109 3.24 13.03 -4.87
C ASP A 109 4.51 13.56 -4.15
N ASP A 110 4.53 13.52 -2.82
CA ASP A 110 5.67 14.00 -2.04
C ASP A 110 6.87 13.03 -2.18
N PRO A 111 8.05 13.52 -2.58
CA PRO A 111 9.25 12.70 -2.66
C PRO A 111 9.68 12.09 -1.31
N ALA A 112 9.27 12.67 -0.20
CA ALA A 112 9.51 12.11 1.13
C ALA A 112 8.52 10.98 1.50
N GLY A 113 7.57 10.67 0.64
CA GLY A 113 6.59 9.61 0.82
C GLY A 113 5.28 10.06 1.43
N VAL A 114 4.31 9.14 1.36
CA VAL A 114 2.95 9.35 1.84
C VAL A 114 2.92 9.56 3.36
N ARG A 115 2.09 10.52 3.79
CA ARG A 115 1.77 10.79 5.20
C ARG A 115 0.31 10.50 5.49
N TYR A 116 -0.03 10.38 6.76
CA TYR A 116 -1.39 10.11 7.22
C TYR A 116 -1.86 11.17 8.20
N THR A 117 -3.17 11.38 8.22
CA THR A 117 -3.84 12.37 9.07
C THR A 117 -4.68 11.73 10.19
N GLY A 118 -4.83 10.40 10.18
CA GLY A 118 -5.64 9.69 11.17
C GLY A 118 -5.83 8.22 10.83
N VAL A 119 -6.68 7.56 11.64
CA VAL A 119 -7.02 6.14 11.49
C VAL A 119 -8.47 5.89 11.90
N THR A 120 -9.12 4.96 11.19
CA THR A 120 -10.39 4.35 11.57
C THR A 120 -10.19 2.84 11.77
N GLY A 121 -10.92 2.23 12.71
CA GLY A 121 -10.85 0.78 12.97
C GLY A 121 -10.25 0.43 14.35
N ILE A 122 -9.67 1.38 15.09
CA ILE A 122 -9.09 1.14 16.42
C ILE A 122 -10.16 1.12 17.52
N ASN A 123 -10.93 2.19 17.63
CA ASN A 123 -11.94 2.33 18.70
C ASN A 123 -13.25 1.59 18.38
N LYS A 124 -13.52 1.38 17.12
CA LYS A 124 -14.68 0.69 16.59
C LYS A 124 -14.25 -0.12 15.36
N PRO A 125 -14.66 -1.39 15.25
CA PRO A 125 -14.30 -2.22 14.11
C PRO A 125 -14.61 -1.54 12.78
N LEU A 126 -13.69 -1.67 11.83
CA LEU A 126 -13.84 -1.14 10.47
C LEU A 126 -14.96 -1.90 9.72
N LEU A 127 -15.09 -3.19 9.97
CA LEU A 127 -16.08 -4.06 9.34
C LEU A 127 -17.28 -4.29 10.26
N ALA A 128 -18.48 -4.36 9.68
CA ALA A 128 -19.70 -4.63 10.43
C ALA A 128 -19.77 -6.05 10.96
N ASP A 129 -19.25 -7.02 10.21
CA ASP A 129 -19.21 -8.40 10.64
C ASP A 129 -18.10 -8.59 11.69
N PRO A 130 -18.43 -9.17 12.86
CA PRO A 130 -17.41 -9.38 13.90
C PRO A 130 -16.34 -10.37 13.45
N THR A 131 -15.11 -10.13 13.88
CA THR A 131 -14.02 -11.09 13.70
C THR A 131 -14.19 -12.23 14.69
N PRO A 132 -14.19 -13.51 14.25
CA PRO A 132 -14.15 -14.63 15.19
C PRO A 132 -12.91 -14.57 16.09
N PRO A 133 -13.00 -14.98 17.36
CA PRO A 133 -11.85 -14.94 18.26
C PRO A 133 -10.63 -15.72 17.70
N GLY A 134 -9.49 -15.04 17.62
CA GLY A 134 -8.22 -15.61 17.13
C GLY A 134 -8.09 -15.66 15.60
N ASP A 135 -9.05 -15.12 14.86
CA ASP A 135 -8.97 -14.98 13.42
C ASP A 135 -8.57 -13.54 13.02
N SER A 136 -7.98 -13.40 11.84
CA SER A 136 -7.75 -12.11 11.19
C SER A 136 -8.77 -11.87 10.08
N GLN A 137 -9.13 -10.60 9.84
CA GLN A 137 -9.91 -10.19 8.67
C GLN A 137 -9.01 -9.27 7.82
N LEU A 138 -8.41 -9.84 6.79
CA LEU A 138 -7.36 -9.19 6.02
C LEU A 138 -7.91 -8.58 4.72
N PRO A 139 -7.46 -7.38 4.31
CA PRO A 139 -7.74 -6.85 2.98
C PRO A 139 -7.09 -7.77 1.95
N ALA A 140 -7.84 -8.16 0.95
CA ALA A 140 -7.45 -9.14 -0.06
C ALA A 140 -7.74 -8.63 -1.49
N GLY A 141 -7.68 -7.31 -1.65
CA GLY A 141 -7.78 -6.59 -2.91
C GLY A 141 -8.98 -5.68 -3.06
N VAL A 142 -8.84 -4.69 -3.90
CA VAL A 142 -9.85 -3.65 -4.18
C VAL A 142 -10.24 -3.66 -5.65
N VAL A 143 -11.52 -3.42 -5.90
CA VAL A 143 -12.07 -3.13 -7.23
C VAL A 143 -12.99 -1.92 -7.13
N GLN A 144 -12.74 -0.89 -7.94
CA GLN A 144 -13.63 0.25 -8.04
C GLN A 144 -14.45 0.19 -9.33
N ILE A 145 -15.77 0.34 -9.23
CA ILE A 145 -16.70 0.34 -10.36
C ILE A 145 -17.61 1.57 -10.25
N ASN A 146 -17.54 2.48 -11.21
CA ASN A 146 -18.34 3.71 -11.21
C ASN A 146 -18.25 4.48 -9.88
N ARG A 147 -17.02 4.65 -9.34
CA ARG A 147 -16.73 5.31 -8.05
C ARG A 147 -17.23 4.56 -6.82
N ARG A 148 -17.80 3.37 -6.97
CA ARG A 148 -18.13 2.50 -5.84
C ARG A 148 -17.00 1.52 -5.61
N ASN A 149 -16.49 1.51 -4.38
CA ASN A 149 -15.43 0.60 -3.97
C ASN A 149 -16.00 -0.72 -3.48
N TYR A 150 -15.30 -1.79 -3.81
CA TYR A 150 -15.48 -3.13 -3.28
C TYR A 150 -14.14 -3.62 -2.78
N LEU A 151 -14.08 -3.92 -1.49
CA LEU A 151 -12.90 -4.53 -0.87
C LEU A 151 -13.18 -6.02 -0.68
N MET A 152 -12.31 -6.88 -1.17
CA MET A 152 -12.29 -8.29 -0.77
C MET A 152 -11.69 -8.36 0.64
N VAL A 153 -12.39 -9.04 1.53
CA VAL A 153 -11.91 -9.37 2.87
C VAL A 153 -11.83 -10.88 2.99
N THR A 154 -10.65 -11.37 3.35
CA THR A 154 -10.43 -12.78 3.66
C THR A 154 -10.26 -12.96 5.16
N THR A 155 -11.12 -13.80 5.74
CA THR A 155 -10.97 -14.22 7.13
C THR A 155 -9.99 -15.39 7.16
N THR A 156 -8.93 -15.27 7.94
CA THR A 156 -7.89 -16.30 8.09
C THR A 156 -7.79 -16.78 9.53
N LYS A 157 -7.42 -18.04 9.68
CA LYS A 157 -7.00 -18.61 10.96
C LYS A 157 -5.63 -19.25 10.76
N ASN A 158 -4.64 -18.79 11.54
CA ASN A 158 -3.25 -19.20 11.35
C ASN A 158 -2.78 -19.04 9.87
N LEU A 159 -3.14 -17.92 9.24
CA LEU A 159 -2.87 -17.57 7.84
C LEU A 159 -3.57 -18.45 6.79
N GLU A 160 -4.39 -19.43 7.19
CA GLU A 160 -5.16 -20.24 6.25
C GLU A 160 -6.56 -19.64 6.06
N PRO A 161 -7.01 -19.39 4.81
CA PRO A 161 -8.31 -18.81 4.49
C PRO A 161 -9.46 -19.68 5.01
N GLN A 162 -10.36 -19.09 5.78
CA GLN A 162 -11.59 -19.72 6.25
C GLN A 162 -12.79 -19.30 5.38
N SER A 163 -12.84 -18.05 5.01
CA SER A 163 -13.87 -17.51 4.12
C SER A 163 -13.39 -16.22 3.47
N SER A 164 -14.04 -15.83 2.38
CA SER A 164 -13.83 -14.52 1.73
C SER A 164 -15.16 -13.88 1.37
N ARG A 165 -15.22 -12.54 1.38
CA ARG A 165 -16.41 -11.77 1.05
C ARG A 165 -16.07 -10.39 0.51
N LEU A 166 -16.95 -9.81 -0.28
CA LEU A 166 -16.88 -8.42 -0.66
C LEU A 166 -17.53 -7.56 0.41
N VAL A 167 -16.90 -6.46 0.77
CA VAL A 167 -17.49 -5.39 1.57
C VAL A 167 -17.51 -4.11 0.75
N THR A 168 -18.42 -3.18 1.11
CA THR A 168 -18.48 -1.85 0.51
C THR A 168 -17.86 -0.86 1.47
N PRO A 169 -16.63 -0.37 1.21
CA PRO A 169 -16.02 0.71 1.97
C PRO A 169 -16.83 2.00 1.90
N GLU A 170 -16.88 2.72 3.01
CA GLU A 170 -17.49 4.05 3.12
C GLU A 170 -16.47 5.04 3.68
N PRO A 171 -16.44 6.29 3.18
CA PRO A 171 -15.49 7.29 3.66
C PRO A 171 -15.73 7.61 5.14
N ALA A 172 -14.66 7.88 5.87
CA ALA A 172 -14.62 8.37 7.25
C ALA A 172 -15.39 7.56 8.31
N HIS A 173 -15.99 6.41 7.98
CA HIS A 173 -16.83 5.63 8.88
C HIS A 173 -16.42 4.16 8.91
N GLY A 174 -16.38 3.59 10.12
CA GLY A 174 -16.29 2.15 10.31
C GLY A 174 -17.63 1.45 10.10
N SER A 175 -17.66 0.13 10.31
CA SER A 175 -18.82 -0.75 10.13
C SER A 175 -19.23 -0.92 8.66
N TRP A 176 -18.22 -1.07 7.78
CA TRP A 176 -18.44 -1.37 6.36
C TRP A 176 -19.22 -2.67 6.17
N GLN A 177 -20.21 -2.63 5.32
CA GLN A 177 -21.18 -3.72 5.17
C GLN A 177 -20.72 -4.78 4.17
N THR A 178 -20.97 -6.04 4.52
CA THR A 178 -20.80 -7.16 3.58
C THR A 178 -21.83 -7.05 2.46
N VAL A 179 -21.37 -7.20 1.23
CA VAL A 179 -22.25 -7.31 0.05
C VAL A 179 -23.04 -8.61 0.14
N ALA A 180 -24.37 -8.50 0.12
CA ALA A 180 -25.26 -9.67 0.24
C ALA A 180 -24.93 -10.74 -0.80
N GLY A 181 -24.85 -12.00 -0.36
CA GLY A 181 -24.57 -13.15 -1.23
C GLY A 181 -23.11 -13.26 -1.72
N SER A 182 -22.19 -12.37 -1.29
CA SER A 182 -20.79 -12.41 -1.73
C SER A 182 -19.90 -13.35 -0.93
N ARG A 183 -20.31 -13.77 0.28
CA ARG A 183 -19.51 -14.66 1.13
C ARG A 183 -19.31 -16.03 0.48
N ARG A 184 -18.09 -16.51 0.53
CA ARG A 184 -17.67 -17.84 0.06
C ARG A 184 -16.79 -18.49 1.11
N ASP A 185 -16.83 -19.82 1.16
CA ASP A 185 -15.89 -20.64 1.90
C ASP A 185 -14.47 -20.47 1.38
N GLY A 186 -13.45 -20.68 2.23
CA GLY A 186 -12.04 -20.55 1.86
C GLY A 186 -11.61 -21.50 0.75
N SER A 187 -12.32 -22.62 0.57
CA SER A 187 -12.08 -23.61 -0.49
C SER A 187 -12.83 -23.31 -1.80
N TYR A 188 -13.64 -22.25 -1.85
CA TYR A 188 -14.43 -21.91 -3.06
C TYR A 188 -13.52 -21.79 -4.29
N GLN A 189 -13.90 -22.48 -5.40
CA GLN A 189 -13.07 -22.57 -6.61
C GLN A 189 -11.62 -23.02 -6.33
N GLY A 190 -11.43 -23.96 -5.40
CA GLY A 190 -10.11 -24.42 -4.97
C GLY A 190 -9.31 -23.34 -4.23
N GLY A 191 -9.98 -22.35 -3.63
CA GLY A 191 -9.37 -21.22 -2.94
C GLY A 191 -8.90 -20.09 -3.86
N SER A 192 -8.98 -20.24 -5.18
CA SER A 192 -8.39 -19.35 -6.19
C SER A 192 -9.03 -17.98 -6.31
N GLN A 193 -10.09 -17.71 -5.56
CA GLN A 193 -10.77 -16.40 -5.50
C GLN A 193 -10.80 -15.83 -4.07
N SER A 194 -9.91 -16.28 -3.19
CA SER A 194 -9.82 -15.72 -1.84
C SER A 194 -9.03 -14.40 -1.80
N GLN A 195 -8.27 -14.10 -2.85
CA GLN A 195 -7.60 -12.83 -3.07
C GLN A 195 -7.82 -12.36 -4.49
N ILE A 196 -8.10 -11.06 -4.68
CA ILE A 196 -8.38 -10.47 -5.99
C ILE A 196 -7.74 -9.10 -6.08
N SER A 197 -7.59 -8.59 -7.30
CA SER A 197 -7.48 -7.16 -7.60
C SER A 197 -8.09 -6.91 -8.96
N GLY A 198 -8.61 -5.70 -9.22
CA GLY A 198 -9.25 -5.45 -10.50
C GLY A 198 -9.50 -3.99 -10.79
N TYR A 199 -9.81 -3.73 -12.04
CA TYR A 199 -10.22 -2.41 -12.50
C TYR A 199 -11.42 -2.51 -13.44
N TYR A 200 -12.19 -1.44 -13.53
CA TYR A 200 -13.31 -1.30 -14.43
C TYR A 200 -12.89 -0.51 -15.67
N ASP A 201 -13.08 -1.12 -16.83
CA ASP A 201 -12.95 -0.48 -18.13
C ASP A 201 -14.35 -0.16 -18.67
N PRO A 202 -14.76 1.11 -18.73
CA PRO A 202 -16.08 1.51 -19.18
C PRO A 202 -16.28 1.45 -20.70
N ILE A 203 -15.23 1.11 -21.47
CA ILE A 203 -15.32 1.06 -22.94
C ILE A 203 -16.29 -0.03 -23.34
N PRO A 204 -17.37 0.29 -24.09
CA PRO A 204 -18.32 -0.72 -24.54
C PRO A 204 -17.66 -1.77 -25.45
N ALA A 205 -18.01 -3.03 -25.19
CA ALA A 205 -17.61 -4.16 -26.03
C ALA A 205 -18.83 -4.83 -26.66
N PRO A 206 -18.70 -5.57 -27.77
CA PRO A 206 -19.83 -6.22 -28.44
C PRO A 206 -20.65 -7.14 -27.53
N ASP A 207 -19.97 -7.78 -26.55
CA ASP A 207 -20.57 -8.69 -25.57
C ASP A 207 -20.78 -8.05 -24.18
N SER A 208 -20.46 -6.77 -24.00
CA SER A 208 -20.73 -5.98 -22.80
C SER A 208 -20.91 -4.48 -23.12
N PRO A 209 -22.12 -4.00 -23.37
CA PRO A 209 -22.36 -2.58 -23.61
C PRO A 209 -21.99 -1.66 -22.44
N SER A 210 -21.89 -2.19 -21.25
CA SER A 210 -21.49 -1.47 -20.02
C SER A 210 -20.00 -1.58 -19.70
N GLY A 211 -19.16 -2.09 -20.62
CA GLY A 211 -17.76 -2.34 -20.38
C GLY A 211 -17.51 -3.59 -19.51
N TRP A 212 -16.27 -3.78 -19.12
CA TRP A 212 -15.82 -4.93 -18.36
C TRP A 212 -15.09 -4.56 -17.07
N VAL A 213 -15.32 -5.34 -16.04
CA VAL A 213 -14.45 -5.39 -14.84
C VAL A 213 -13.47 -6.53 -15.05
N TYR A 214 -12.19 -6.22 -15.19
CA TYR A 214 -11.12 -7.21 -15.26
C TYR A 214 -10.60 -7.50 -13.85
N ILE A 215 -10.41 -8.79 -13.55
CA ILE A 215 -10.11 -9.27 -12.21
C ILE A 215 -8.99 -10.29 -12.29
N VAL A 216 -7.85 -10.00 -11.66
CA VAL A 216 -6.85 -11.01 -11.34
C VAL A 216 -7.20 -11.64 -10.00
N ALA A 217 -7.00 -12.95 -9.87
CA ALA A 217 -7.36 -13.68 -8.67
C ALA A 217 -6.40 -14.84 -8.40
N ASN A 218 -6.20 -15.15 -7.12
CA ASN A 218 -5.45 -16.31 -6.67
C ASN A 218 -5.89 -16.76 -5.28
N SER A 219 -5.12 -17.67 -4.69
CA SER A 219 -5.28 -18.10 -3.30
C SER A 219 -4.51 -17.19 -2.36
N PHE A 220 -5.13 -16.75 -1.27
CA PHE A 220 -4.47 -16.01 -0.19
C PHE A 220 -3.31 -16.78 0.46
N THR A 221 -3.18 -18.08 0.16
CA THR A 221 -2.09 -18.92 0.69
C THR A 221 -0.74 -18.70 -0.01
N ARG A 222 -0.67 -17.90 -1.08
CA ARG A 222 0.53 -17.69 -1.91
C ARG A 222 1.06 -18.99 -2.58
N ARG A 223 0.24 -20.04 -2.68
CA ARG A 223 0.64 -21.36 -3.21
C ARG A 223 0.04 -21.67 -4.58
N ALA A 224 -0.65 -20.73 -5.17
CA ALA A 224 -1.34 -20.89 -6.44
C ALA A 224 -0.87 -19.84 -7.46
N PRO A 225 -0.90 -20.15 -8.75
CA PRO A 225 -0.64 -19.18 -9.80
C PRO A 225 -1.82 -18.21 -9.96
N MET A 226 -1.57 -17.13 -10.71
CA MET A 226 -2.57 -16.12 -11.00
C MET A 226 -3.53 -16.55 -12.09
N LEU A 227 -4.83 -16.34 -11.85
CA LEU A 227 -5.93 -16.52 -12.80
C LEU A 227 -6.50 -15.16 -13.20
N LEU A 228 -7.06 -15.08 -14.40
CA LEU A 228 -7.72 -13.89 -14.90
C LEU A 228 -9.20 -14.17 -15.15
N TYR A 229 -10.04 -13.23 -14.70
CA TYR A 229 -11.49 -13.23 -14.90
C TYR A 229 -11.94 -11.88 -15.44
N ARG A 230 -13.16 -11.86 -15.99
CA ARG A 230 -13.91 -10.63 -16.22
C ARG A 230 -15.36 -10.79 -15.79
N ALA A 231 -16.00 -9.67 -15.46
CA ALA A 231 -17.42 -9.60 -15.15
C ALA A 231 -17.99 -8.28 -15.69
N THR A 232 -19.29 -8.23 -15.96
CA THR A 232 -19.93 -6.92 -16.17
C THR A 232 -20.09 -6.21 -14.83
N PRO A 233 -20.21 -4.87 -14.80
CA PRO A 233 -20.47 -4.12 -13.56
C PRO A 233 -21.64 -4.68 -12.74
N GLN A 234 -22.70 -5.16 -13.44
CA GLN A 234 -23.91 -5.69 -12.83
C GLN A 234 -23.72 -7.09 -12.23
N THR A 235 -22.75 -7.84 -12.72
CA THR A 235 -22.52 -9.23 -12.29
C THR A 235 -21.29 -9.40 -11.40
N PHE A 236 -20.49 -8.34 -11.21
CA PHE A 236 -19.26 -8.40 -10.46
C PHE A 236 -19.42 -8.96 -9.03
N THR A 237 -20.48 -8.58 -8.33
CA THR A 237 -20.70 -9.03 -6.95
C THR A 237 -21.10 -10.51 -6.82
N ASP A 238 -21.52 -11.14 -7.92
CA ASP A 238 -21.79 -12.57 -7.99
C ASP A 238 -20.61 -13.30 -8.65
N ARG A 239 -19.69 -13.80 -7.82
CA ARG A 239 -18.46 -14.49 -8.28
C ARG A 239 -18.75 -15.75 -9.13
N SER A 240 -19.92 -16.35 -9.03
CA SER A 240 -20.30 -17.50 -9.86
C SER A 240 -20.53 -17.12 -11.32
N ARG A 241 -20.71 -15.83 -11.60
CA ARG A 241 -20.93 -15.28 -12.95
C ARG A 241 -19.67 -14.72 -13.60
N TRP A 242 -18.53 -14.80 -12.93
CA TRP A 242 -17.28 -14.36 -13.53
C TRP A 242 -16.86 -15.28 -14.67
N GLN A 243 -16.51 -14.69 -15.79
CA GLN A 243 -15.98 -15.40 -16.96
C GLN A 243 -14.48 -15.59 -16.80
N GLY A 244 -14.03 -16.83 -16.71
CA GLY A 244 -12.61 -17.16 -16.68
C GLY A 244 -11.95 -16.96 -18.03
N TYR A 245 -10.64 -16.72 -18.02
CA TYR A 245 -9.79 -16.64 -19.19
C TYR A 245 -8.81 -17.82 -19.24
N ALA A 246 -8.67 -18.43 -20.40
CA ALA A 246 -7.66 -19.44 -20.69
C ALA A 246 -6.72 -18.92 -21.78
N PRO A 247 -5.41 -18.72 -21.54
CA PRO A 247 -4.45 -18.32 -22.55
C PRO A 247 -4.19 -19.44 -23.58
N GLY A 248 -3.67 -19.07 -24.75
CA GLY A 248 -3.21 -19.99 -25.79
C GLY A 248 -4.26 -20.42 -26.82
N PRO A 249 -3.87 -21.32 -27.74
CA PRO A 249 -4.75 -21.77 -28.82
C PRO A 249 -6.01 -22.46 -28.31
N GLY A 250 -7.19 -22.05 -28.82
CA GLY A 250 -8.48 -22.54 -28.37
C GLY A 250 -8.96 -22.02 -27.02
N GLY A 251 -8.16 -21.13 -26.39
CA GLY A 251 -8.50 -20.43 -25.16
C GLY A 251 -9.49 -19.28 -25.35
N GLY A 252 -9.39 -18.27 -24.51
CA GLY A 252 -10.23 -17.06 -24.51
C GLY A 252 -11.14 -16.96 -23.32
N TRP A 253 -12.06 -16.00 -23.37
CA TRP A 253 -13.03 -15.70 -22.31
C TRP A 253 -14.16 -16.74 -22.25
N GLY A 254 -14.74 -16.92 -21.04
CA GLY A 254 -15.84 -17.85 -20.79
C GLY A 254 -15.41 -19.31 -20.73
N LYS A 255 -14.12 -19.58 -20.65
CA LYS A 255 -13.54 -20.91 -20.44
C LYS A 255 -13.24 -21.13 -18.95
N ALA A 256 -13.00 -22.39 -18.56
CA ALA A 256 -12.37 -22.66 -17.27
C ALA A 256 -11.02 -21.93 -17.23
N PRO A 257 -10.79 -21.07 -16.21
CA PRO A 257 -9.57 -20.29 -16.17
C PRO A 257 -8.35 -21.18 -15.99
N THR A 258 -7.28 -20.83 -16.68
CA THR A 258 -5.96 -21.46 -16.48
C THR A 258 -4.93 -20.40 -16.14
N PRO A 259 -3.83 -20.77 -15.49
CA PRO A 259 -2.80 -19.82 -15.09
C PRO A 259 -2.30 -18.92 -16.23
N LEU A 260 -2.15 -17.64 -15.95
CA LEU A 260 -1.51 -16.70 -16.90
C LEU A 260 -0.02 -17.04 -17.09
N TRP A 261 0.64 -17.52 -16.05
CA TRP A 261 2.00 -18.07 -16.02
C TRP A 261 2.13 -19.03 -14.82
N PRO A 262 3.20 -19.89 -14.77
CA PRO A 262 3.24 -21.01 -13.83
C PRO A 262 3.64 -20.64 -12.39
N ASP A 263 4.23 -19.45 -12.15
CA ASP A 263 4.74 -19.08 -10.83
C ASP A 263 3.63 -18.99 -9.80
N GLN A 264 3.95 -19.32 -8.56
CA GLN A 264 3.09 -19.05 -7.42
C GLN A 264 3.08 -17.55 -7.13
N VAL A 265 1.91 -16.99 -6.88
CA VAL A 265 1.69 -15.57 -6.67
C VAL A 265 1.01 -15.34 -5.34
N GLY A 266 1.44 -14.30 -4.63
CA GLY A 266 0.79 -13.80 -3.42
C GLY A 266 -0.08 -12.58 -3.70
N GLU A 267 0.06 -11.58 -2.87
CA GLU A 267 -0.70 -10.32 -2.97
C GLU A 267 -0.43 -9.62 -4.30
N MET A 268 -1.45 -8.92 -4.80
CA MET A 268 -1.44 -8.31 -6.11
C MET A 268 -2.26 -7.02 -6.13
N SER A 269 -1.87 -6.12 -7.01
CA SER A 269 -2.60 -4.89 -7.32
C SER A 269 -2.57 -4.64 -8.82
N ILE A 270 -3.75 -4.59 -9.46
CA ILE A 270 -3.86 -4.26 -10.87
C ILE A 270 -4.64 -2.95 -11.04
N ARG A 271 -4.12 -2.06 -11.89
CA ARG A 271 -4.77 -0.80 -12.27
C ARG A 271 -4.72 -0.60 -13.77
N GLN A 272 -5.67 0.17 -14.30
CA GLN A 272 -5.54 0.73 -15.63
C GLN A 272 -4.84 2.09 -15.51
N ILE A 273 -3.68 2.24 -16.17
CA ILE A 273 -2.91 3.48 -16.22
C ILE A 273 -2.62 3.77 -17.70
N ASP A 274 -3.05 4.93 -18.18
CA ASP A 274 -2.90 5.34 -19.59
C ASP A 274 -3.37 4.27 -20.59
N GLY A 275 -4.51 3.64 -20.28
CA GLY A 275 -5.11 2.58 -21.11
C GLY A 275 -4.40 1.22 -21.05
N LYS A 276 -3.35 1.07 -20.25
CA LYS A 276 -2.63 -0.20 -20.07
C LYS A 276 -3.02 -0.90 -18.78
N ALA A 277 -3.00 -2.22 -18.78
CA ALA A 277 -3.08 -3.03 -17.58
C ALA A 277 -1.71 -3.06 -16.90
N VAL A 278 -1.64 -2.51 -15.68
CA VAL A 278 -0.43 -2.46 -14.86
C VAL A 278 -0.65 -3.31 -13.64
N LEU A 279 0.16 -4.35 -13.48
CA LEU A 279 0.05 -5.33 -12.41
C LEU A 279 1.32 -5.32 -11.56
N SER A 280 1.18 -5.07 -10.25
CA SER A 280 2.18 -5.35 -9.24
C SER A 280 1.78 -6.60 -8.45
N TYR A 281 2.73 -7.48 -8.15
CA TYR A 281 2.44 -8.72 -7.44
C TYR A 281 3.67 -9.25 -6.69
N PHE A 282 3.39 -9.99 -5.61
CA PHE A 282 4.39 -10.78 -4.93
C PHE A 282 4.58 -12.11 -5.67
N ASN A 283 5.78 -12.34 -6.22
CA ASN A 283 6.15 -13.62 -6.82
C ASN A 283 6.63 -14.57 -5.71
N ALA A 284 5.74 -15.44 -5.24
CA ALA A 284 6.05 -16.36 -4.13
C ALA A 284 7.06 -17.46 -4.52
N SER A 285 7.32 -17.67 -5.82
CA SER A 285 8.36 -18.60 -6.29
C SER A 285 9.77 -18.03 -6.15
N THR A 286 9.92 -16.69 -6.20
CA THR A 286 11.22 -16.00 -6.10
C THR A 286 11.37 -15.18 -4.82
N GLY A 287 10.26 -14.84 -4.16
CA GLY A 287 10.22 -13.88 -3.04
C GLY A 287 10.22 -12.41 -3.47
N ASN A 288 10.28 -12.11 -4.76
CA ASN A 288 10.39 -10.74 -5.27
C ASN A 288 9.03 -10.03 -5.37
N MET A 289 9.08 -8.70 -5.31
CA MET A 289 7.99 -7.85 -5.80
C MET A 289 8.24 -7.50 -7.27
N GLU A 290 7.29 -7.80 -8.12
CA GLU A 290 7.41 -7.68 -9.56
C GLU A 290 6.27 -6.87 -10.18
N VAL A 291 6.56 -6.23 -11.32
CA VAL A 291 5.59 -5.47 -12.11
C VAL A 291 5.56 -5.99 -13.55
N ARG A 292 4.35 -6.04 -14.12
CA ARG A 292 4.11 -6.28 -15.55
C ARG A 292 3.22 -5.18 -16.09
N VAL A 293 3.53 -4.69 -17.29
CA VAL A 293 2.75 -3.69 -18.02
C VAL A 293 2.35 -4.28 -19.38
N ALA A 294 1.06 -4.30 -19.67
CA ALA A 294 0.52 -4.84 -20.91
C ALA A 294 -0.57 -3.91 -21.49
N ASN A 295 -0.76 -3.97 -22.80
CA ASN A 295 -1.84 -3.20 -23.46
C ASN A 295 -3.24 -3.74 -23.09
N ASP A 296 -3.32 -5.01 -22.70
CA ASP A 296 -4.55 -5.73 -22.38
C ASP A 296 -4.25 -6.73 -21.25
N PRO A 297 -5.14 -6.98 -20.29
CA PRO A 297 -4.88 -7.87 -19.17
C PRO A 297 -4.63 -9.34 -19.62
N THR A 298 -5.09 -9.76 -20.80
CA THR A 298 -4.82 -11.09 -21.34
C THR A 298 -3.37 -11.28 -21.79
N ALA A 299 -2.66 -10.17 -22.05
CA ALA A 299 -1.25 -10.17 -22.44
C ALA A 299 -0.28 -10.11 -21.24
N LEU A 300 -0.78 -9.99 -20.01
CA LEU A 300 0.07 -9.93 -18.81
C LEU A 300 0.98 -11.16 -18.66
N GLY A 301 0.51 -12.34 -19.09
CA GLY A 301 1.29 -13.58 -19.01
C GLY A 301 2.60 -13.55 -19.81
N THR A 302 2.65 -12.79 -20.88
CA THR A 302 3.82 -12.66 -21.78
C THR A 302 4.51 -11.31 -21.67
N ALA A 303 3.98 -10.38 -20.88
CA ALA A 303 4.58 -9.07 -20.68
C ALA A 303 5.95 -9.18 -19.96
N PRO A 304 6.90 -8.30 -20.30
CA PRO A 304 8.18 -8.22 -19.59
C PRO A 304 7.97 -8.02 -18.07
N VAL A 305 8.87 -8.61 -17.29
CA VAL A 305 8.90 -8.47 -15.83
C VAL A 305 9.93 -7.42 -15.44
N THR A 306 9.53 -6.52 -14.52
CA THR A 306 10.45 -5.61 -13.84
C THR A 306 10.40 -5.93 -12.34
N THR A 307 11.55 -6.24 -11.74
CA THR A 307 11.68 -6.47 -10.30
C THR A 307 11.74 -5.12 -9.59
N VAL A 308 10.74 -4.83 -8.76
CA VAL A 308 10.66 -3.62 -7.93
C VAL A 308 11.48 -3.82 -6.66
N VAL A 309 11.24 -4.94 -5.96
CA VAL A 309 11.98 -5.29 -4.75
C VAL A 309 12.53 -6.69 -4.90
N GLN A 310 13.83 -6.80 -4.71
CA GLN A 310 14.53 -8.07 -4.67
C GLN A 310 14.45 -8.65 -3.25
N HIS A 311 14.04 -9.90 -3.16
CA HIS A 311 14.02 -10.65 -1.90
C HIS A 311 15.40 -10.79 -1.29
N ASP A 312 15.48 -10.64 0.02
CA ASP A 312 16.62 -10.99 0.84
C ASP A 312 16.16 -11.61 2.17
N GLU A 313 17.10 -12.11 2.94
CA GLU A 313 16.84 -12.77 4.24
C GLU A 313 17.27 -11.88 5.41
N TRP A 314 16.74 -12.17 6.60
CA TRP A 314 17.20 -11.54 7.84
C TRP A 314 18.56 -12.11 8.30
N PRO A 315 19.47 -11.28 8.86
CA PRO A 315 19.31 -9.84 9.11
C PRO A 315 19.20 -9.06 7.81
N GLU A 316 18.52 -7.89 7.86
CA GLU A 316 18.40 -7.01 6.71
C GLU A 316 19.78 -6.78 6.10
N PRO A 317 19.96 -6.93 4.78
CA PRO A 317 21.24 -6.80 4.16
C PRO A 317 21.84 -5.43 4.44
N ALA A 318 23.14 -5.38 4.70
CA ALA A 318 23.85 -4.12 4.73
C ALA A 318 23.61 -3.44 3.38
N GLU A 319 23.23 -2.16 3.42
CA GLU A 319 23.00 -1.38 2.21
C GLU A 319 24.26 -1.44 1.34
N SER A 320 24.19 -2.19 0.23
CA SER A 320 25.32 -2.31 -0.71
C SER A 320 25.35 -1.16 -1.71
N LEU A 321 24.23 -0.46 -1.87
CA LEU A 321 24.13 0.78 -2.62
C LEU A 321 23.66 1.86 -1.65
N PRO A 322 24.17 3.10 -1.74
CA PRO A 322 23.64 4.16 -0.92
C PRO A 322 22.15 4.32 -1.21
N PRO A 323 21.30 4.52 -0.17
CA PRO A 323 19.93 4.93 -0.42
C PRO A 323 19.92 6.11 -1.40
N PRO A 324 18.92 6.20 -2.30
CA PRO A 324 17.68 5.43 -2.32
C PRO A 324 17.67 4.24 -3.30
N TYR A 325 18.79 3.87 -3.91
CA TYR A 325 18.82 2.95 -5.06
C TYR A 325 18.91 1.46 -4.70
N ASP A 326 19.03 1.12 -3.41
CA ASP A 326 19.00 -0.28 -2.98
C ASP A 326 17.54 -0.78 -2.91
N ASN A 327 17.18 -1.66 -3.82
CA ASN A 327 15.85 -2.27 -3.89
C ASN A 327 15.78 -3.67 -3.23
N ARG A 328 16.81 -4.09 -2.48
CA ARG A 328 16.76 -5.33 -1.71
C ARG A 328 16.04 -5.11 -0.39
N LEU A 329 15.23 -6.07 0.01
CA LEU A 329 14.47 -6.02 1.24
C LEU A 329 14.35 -7.43 1.83
N ALA A 330 14.63 -7.56 3.13
CA ALA A 330 14.41 -8.82 3.81
C ALA A 330 12.91 -9.11 3.92
N GLN A 331 12.51 -10.28 3.43
CA GLN A 331 11.13 -10.81 3.48
C GLN A 331 10.05 -9.81 3.04
N PRO A 332 10.11 -9.29 1.80
CA PRO A 332 9.06 -8.42 1.24
C PRO A 332 7.80 -9.24 0.91
N TYR A 333 6.64 -8.60 0.95
CA TYR A 333 5.37 -9.11 0.43
C TYR A 333 4.36 -7.96 0.26
N GLY A 334 3.14 -8.25 -0.19
CA GLY A 334 2.19 -7.20 -0.54
C GLY A 334 2.54 -6.59 -1.89
N GLY A 335 2.44 -5.29 -2.03
CA GLY A 335 2.82 -4.57 -3.25
C GLY A 335 1.64 -3.92 -3.96
N TYR A 336 1.17 -2.80 -3.41
CA TYR A 336 -0.04 -2.13 -3.87
C TYR A 336 0.31 -0.85 -4.61
N ILE A 337 -0.26 -0.71 -5.82
CA ILE A 337 -0.04 0.47 -6.66
C ILE A 337 -0.87 1.63 -6.11
N SER A 338 -0.22 2.76 -5.82
CA SER A 338 -0.89 3.99 -5.39
C SER A 338 -1.76 4.57 -6.51
N PRO A 339 -2.93 5.13 -6.19
CA PRO A 339 -3.58 6.08 -7.08
C PRO A 339 -2.64 7.24 -7.44
N GLY A 340 -2.79 7.81 -8.65
CA GLY A 340 -1.91 8.86 -9.15
C GLY A 340 -0.57 8.40 -9.71
N SER A 341 -0.27 7.09 -9.67
CA SER A 341 0.88 6.53 -10.39
C SER A 341 0.78 6.76 -11.89
N THR A 342 1.92 7.04 -12.54
CA THR A 342 2.06 7.13 -13.99
C THR A 342 2.87 5.94 -14.52
N LEU A 343 2.91 5.74 -15.84
CA LEU A 343 3.64 4.60 -16.41
C LEU A 343 5.16 4.71 -16.25
N ASP A 344 5.71 5.89 -16.10
CA ASP A 344 7.13 6.16 -15.88
C ASP A 344 7.50 6.33 -14.41
N GLU A 345 6.49 6.43 -13.52
CA GLU A 345 6.66 6.50 -12.07
C GLU A 345 5.52 5.79 -11.35
N LEU A 346 5.62 4.46 -11.25
CA LEU A 346 4.71 3.70 -10.40
C LEU A 346 5.12 3.81 -8.93
N ARG A 347 4.20 4.17 -8.06
CA ARG A 347 4.39 4.18 -6.60
C ARG A 347 3.80 2.92 -6.01
N ILE A 348 4.65 2.10 -5.40
CA ILE A 348 4.29 0.77 -4.90
C ILE A 348 4.62 0.68 -3.42
N PHE A 349 3.64 0.19 -2.65
CA PHE A 349 3.70 0.04 -1.21
C PHE A 349 3.88 -1.42 -0.86
N VAL A 350 5.05 -1.76 -0.32
CA VAL A 350 5.51 -3.12 -0.06
C VAL A 350 5.55 -3.38 1.43
N SER A 351 4.96 -4.47 1.87
CA SER A 351 4.99 -4.91 3.26
C SER A 351 6.29 -5.63 3.59
N GLN A 352 6.74 -5.50 4.83
CA GLN A 352 7.89 -6.19 5.38
C GLN A 352 7.58 -6.70 6.79
N TRP A 353 7.87 -7.96 7.04
CA TRP A 353 7.73 -8.57 8.34
C TRP A 353 8.93 -9.44 8.69
N ASN A 354 9.58 -9.17 9.82
CA ASN A 354 10.54 -10.09 10.38
C ASN A 354 9.78 -11.16 11.19
N ASN A 355 9.54 -12.32 10.60
CA ASN A 355 8.89 -13.45 11.23
C ASN A 355 9.87 -14.43 11.90
N ILE A 356 11.19 -14.18 11.79
CA ILE A 356 12.23 -15.05 12.37
C ILE A 356 12.42 -14.76 13.87
N ASP A 357 12.39 -13.48 14.25
CA ASP A 357 12.45 -13.08 15.66
C ASP A 357 11.29 -12.13 16.01
N PRO A 358 10.11 -12.68 16.32
CA PRO A 358 8.96 -11.88 16.70
C PRO A 358 9.13 -11.12 18.04
N ARG A 359 10.18 -11.44 18.83
CA ARG A 359 10.44 -10.80 20.14
C ARG A 359 11.26 -9.52 20.02
N ALA A 360 12.04 -9.38 18.98
CA ALA A 360 13.00 -8.29 18.81
C ALA A 360 12.36 -7.14 18.06
N ARG A 361 11.32 -6.47 18.57
CA ARG A 361 10.74 -5.26 17.94
C ARG A 361 10.93 -5.24 16.40
N ALA A 362 10.72 -6.43 15.84
CA ALA A 362 11.04 -6.75 14.49
C ALA A 362 10.16 -5.90 13.57
N PRO A 363 10.68 -5.34 12.49
CA PRO A 363 9.88 -4.52 11.61
C PRO A 363 8.65 -5.30 11.10
N TYR A 364 7.51 -4.67 11.26
CA TYR A 364 6.23 -5.02 10.65
C TYR A 364 5.65 -3.71 10.10
N ARG A 365 5.94 -3.45 8.85
CA ARG A 365 5.81 -2.11 8.26
C ARG A 365 5.54 -2.16 6.76
N VAL A 366 5.14 -1.01 6.23
CA VAL A 366 4.97 -0.77 4.80
C VAL A 366 6.01 0.24 4.34
N ILE A 367 6.66 -0.07 3.23
CA ILE A 367 7.72 0.74 2.62
C ILE A 367 7.25 1.17 1.23
N GLN A 368 7.40 2.45 0.92
CA GLN A 368 7.09 3.00 -0.39
C GLN A 368 8.32 2.95 -1.31
N PHE A 369 8.05 2.51 -2.54
CA PHE A 369 8.98 2.52 -3.66
C PHE A 369 8.38 3.30 -4.83
N ALA A 370 9.24 3.90 -5.64
CA ALA A 370 8.89 4.38 -6.96
C ALA A 370 9.69 3.59 -8.01
N VAL A 371 9.07 3.28 -9.14
CA VAL A 371 9.72 2.49 -10.21
C VAL A 371 9.26 2.96 -11.58
N ASN A 372 10.20 3.06 -12.52
CA ASN A 372 9.91 3.10 -13.94
C ASN A 372 9.97 1.67 -14.48
N PRO A 373 8.82 1.03 -14.80
CA PRO A 373 8.78 -0.40 -15.13
C PRO A 373 9.27 -0.74 -16.54
N PHE A 374 9.57 0.26 -17.37
CA PHE A 374 10.07 0.03 -18.70
C PHE A 374 11.52 -0.47 -18.66
N LYS A 375 11.91 -1.25 -19.67
CA LYS A 375 13.32 -1.67 -19.80
C LYS A 375 14.11 -0.55 -20.48
N PRO A 376 15.39 -0.37 -20.10
CA PRO A 376 16.30 0.45 -20.91
C PRO A 376 16.34 -0.08 -22.34
N GLU A 377 16.33 0.83 -23.32
CA GLU A 377 16.54 0.49 -24.74
C GLU A 377 17.96 0.01 -25.01
#